data_b264ace9a9fb304fd2e0fab1f68360af
#
_entry.id   b264ace9a9fb304fd2e0fab1f68360af
#
_cell.length_a   1.000
_cell.length_b   1.000
_cell.length_c   1.000
_cell.angle_alpha   90.00
_cell.angle_beta   90.00
_cell.angle_gamma   90.00
#
_symmetry.space_group_name_H-M   'P 1'
#
loop_
_entity.id
_entity.type
_entity.pdbx_description
1 polymer ?
#
loop_
_entity_poly.entity_id
_entity_poly.type
_entity_poly.pdbx_seq_one_letter_code
_entity_poly.pdbx_strand_id
1 'polypeptide(L)' 'MESNRMKLDNYELSTIHYTISYYIDNANLEEDENEWLNLLKDKIDNIMQLQAQYDMECG' A
#
# COMPACT_ATOMS: atom_id res chain seq x y z
N MET A 1 -10.12 15.40 -16.69
CA MET A 1 -9.83 15.12 -16.31
C MET A 1 -9.42 14.83 -15.58
N GLU A 2 -9.24 14.88 -15.17
CA GLU A 2 -8.77 14.58 -14.64
C GLU A 2 -8.60 13.92 -13.99
N SER A 3 -8.81 14.00 -13.59
CA SER A 3 -8.56 13.51 -12.90
C SER A 3 -8.28 12.62 -12.73
N ASN A 4 -8.21 12.40 -12.99
CA ASN A 4 -7.83 11.55 -12.97
C ASN A 4 -7.01 11.09 -12.25
N ARG A 5 -6.80 11.16 -11.72
CA ARG A 5 -5.93 10.77 -11.00
C ARG A 5 -6.26 9.61 -10.32
N MET A 6 -5.36 8.81 -10.11
CA MET A 6 -5.52 7.65 -9.50
C MET A 6 -5.55 7.86 -8.08
N LYS A 7 -6.68 7.81 -7.48
CA LYS A 7 -6.81 7.99 -6.10
C LYS A 7 -7.36 6.72 -5.53
N LEU A 8 -6.58 6.03 -4.73
CA LEU A 8 -6.99 4.76 -4.14
C LEU A 8 -7.54 5.00 -2.74
N ASP A 9 -8.64 4.34 -2.40
CA ASP A 9 -9.16 4.47 -1.05
C ASP A 9 -8.50 3.43 -0.16
N ASN A 10 -8.83 3.46 1.13
CA ASN A 10 -8.17 2.60 2.09
C ASN A 10 -8.42 1.12 1.83
N TYR A 11 -9.60 0.81 1.33
CA TYR A 11 -9.92 -0.58 1.02
C TYR A 11 -9.02 -1.10 -0.08
N GLU A 12 -8.84 -0.29 -1.11
CA GLU A 12 -8.00 -0.69 -2.23
C GLU A 12 -6.54 -0.81 -1.80
N LEU A 13 -6.08 0.14 -1.01
CA LEU A 13 -4.71 0.08 -0.50
C LEU A 13 -4.50 -1.13 0.39
N SER A 14 -5.49 -1.45 1.21
CA SER A 14 -5.41 -2.61 2.08
C SER A 14 -5.32 -3.90 1.27
N THR A 15 -6.09 -3.97 0.19
CA THR A 15 -6.06 -5.14 -0.68
C THR A 15 -4.69 -5.30 -1.32
N ILE A 16 -4.12 -4.20 -1.79
CA ILE A 16 -2.80 -4.25 -2.41
C ILE A 16 -1.75 -4.67 -1.37
N HIS A 17 -1.85 -4.10 -0.19
CA HIS A 17 -0.92 -4.43 0.88
C HIS A 17 -0.98 -5.92 1.22
N TYR A 18 -2.18 -6.43 1.33
CA TYR A 18 -2.38 -7.85 1.63
C TYR A 18 -1.81 -8.72 0.51
N THR A 19 -2.07 -8.34 -0.73
CA THR A 19 -1.59 -9.11 -1.87
C THR A 19 -0.07 -9.16 -1.90
N ILE A 20 0.57 -8.04 -1.64
CA ILE A 20 2.02 -7.98 -1.62
C ILE A 20 2.57 -8.82 -0.48
N SER A 21 1.94 -8.75 0.69
CA SER A 21 2.37 -9.55 1.83
C SER A 21 2.27 -11.04 1.52
N TYR A 22 1.17 -11.42 0.91
CA TYR A 22 0.95 -12.82 0.55
C TYR A 22 2.01 -13.28 -0.45
N TYR A 23 2.30 -12.43 -1.42
CA TYR A 23 3.29 -12.76 -2.44
C TYR A 23 4.67 -12.96 -1.82
N ILE A 24 5.04 -12.07 -0.91
CA ILE A 24 6.33 -12.17 -0.25
C ILE A 24 6.44 -13.47 0.55
N ASP A 25 5.36 -13.83 1.24
CA ASP A 25 5.35 -15.02 2.08
C ASP A 25 5.43 -16.30 1.28
N ASN A 26 4.83 -16.30 0.10
CA ASN A 26 4.68 -17.54 -0.67
C ASN A 26 5.62 -17.67 -1.85
N ALA A 27 6.17 -16.59 -2.32
CA ALA A 27 7.10 -16.63 -3.45
C ALA A 27 8.51 -16.77 -2.95
N ASN A 28 9.33 -17.42 -3.76
CA ASN A 28 10.72 -17.60 -3.41
C ASN A 28 11.50 -16.46 -4.02
N LEU A 29 11.46 -15.32 -3.36
CA LEU A 29 12.03 -14.10 -3.89
C LEU A 29 13.50 -13.98 -3.60
N GLU A 30 14.21 -13.30 -4.49
CA GLU A 30 15.57 -12.95 -4.24
C GLU A 30 15.63 -11.76 -3.28
N GLU A 31 16.79 -11.55 -2.72
CA GLU A 31 16.96 -10.53 -1.70
C GLU A 31 16.57 -9.15 -2.20
N ASP A 32 16.97 -8.83 -3.42
CA ASP A 32 16.66 -7.52 -4.00
C ASP A 32 15.17 -7.32 -4.14
N GLU A 33 14.48 -8.32 -4.66
CA GLU A 33 13.04 -8.22 -4.84
C GLU A 33 12.32 -8.14 -3.52
N ASN A 34 12.76 -8.94 -2.56
CA ASN A 34 12.16 -8.94 -1.25
C ASN A 34 12.27 -7.56 -0.61
N GLU A 35 13.44 -6.96 -0.70
CA GLU A 35 13.66 -5.65 -0.13
C GLU A 35 12.79 -4.60 -0.80
N TRP A 36 12.72 -4.65 -2.12
CA TRP A 36 11.92 -3.69 -2.86
C TRP A 36 10.45 -3.78 -2.51
N LEU A 37 9.95 -5.00 -2.39
CA LEU A 37 8.54 -5.20 -2.06
C LEU A 37 8.22 -4.78 -0.64
N ASN A 38 9.16 -4.97 0.28
CA ASN A 38 8.96 -4.51 1.64
C ASN A 38 8.92 -2.99 1.70
N LEU A 39 9.73 -2.32 0.90
CA LEU A 39 9.68 -0.87 0.82
C LEU A 39 8.33 -0.40 0.28
N LEU A 40 7.82 -1.12 -0.71
CA LEU A 40 6.53 -0.78 -1.29
C LEU A 40 5.40 -0.95 -0.27
N LYS A 41 5.46 -2.03 0.49
CA LYS A 41 4.49 -2.24 1.55
C LYS A 41 4.51 -1.10 2.55
N ASP A 42 5.70 -0.67 2.91
CA ASP A 42 5.86 0.40 3.87
C ASP A 42 5.25 1.69 3.35
N LYS A 43 5.44 1.97 2.07
CA LYS A 43 4.86 3.14 1.46
C LYS A 43 3.34 3.10 1.51
N ILE A 44 2.78 1.94 1.19
CA ILE A 44 1.33 1.79 1.20
C ILE A 44 0.79 1.97 2.61
N ASP A 45 1.49 1.41 3.58
CA ASP A 45 1.09 1.54 4.96
C ASP A 45 1.10 3.00 5.39
N ASN A 46 2.11 3.74 4.99
CA ASN A 46 2.18 5.17 5.30
C ASN A 46 1.03 5.94 4.69
N ILE A 47 0.69 5.62 3.45
CA ILE A 47 -0.41 6.30 2.77
C ILE A 47 -1.72 6.03 3.51
N MET A 48 -1.93 4.79 3.93
CA MET A 48 -3.15 4.44 4.64
C MET A 48 -3.24 5.19 5.96
N GLN A 49 -2.12 5.30 6.66
CA GLN A 49 -2.11 6.02 7.92
C GLN A 49 -2.40 7.50 7.73
N LEU A 50 -1.82 8.08 6.69
CA LEU A 50 -2.06 9.48 6.41
C LEU A 50 -3.52 9.73 6.06
N GLN A 51 -4.10 8.86 5.28
CA GLN A 51 -5.51 9.01 4.90
C GLN A 51 -6.42 8.88 6.10
N ALA A 52 -6.13 7.93 6.97
CA ALA A 52 -6.95 7.75 8.16
C ALA A 52 -6.86 8.98 9.06
N GLN A 53 -5.65 9.53 9.18
CA GLN A 53 -5.45 10.71 9.99
C GLN A 53 -6.21 11.90 9.40
N TYR A 54 -6.14 12.03 8.09
CA TYR A 54 -6.81 13.11 7.39
C TYR A 54 -8.32 13.02 7.56
N ASP A 55 -8.85 11.83 7.48
CA ASP A 55 -10.28 11.61 7.66
C ASP A 55 -10.72 12.01 9.04
N MET A 56 -9.93 11.68 10.05
CA MET A 56 -10.26 12.02 11.41
C MET A 56 -10.32 13.53 11.62
N GLU A 57 -9.39 14.23 10.99
CA GLU A 57 -9.36 15.68 11.12
C GLU A 57 -10.55 16.31 10.42
N CYS A 58 -10.93 15.77 9.30
CA CYS A 58 -12.06 16.29 8.56
C CYS A 58 -13.37 15.96 9.22
N GLY A 59 -13.40 14.81 9.84
CA GLY A 59 -14.60 14.36 10.49
C GLY A 59 -14.88 15.14 11.72
#